data_609a52d52f92f6e1b0037b9d908878bb
#
_entry.id   609a52d52f92f6e1b0037b9d908878bb
#
_cell.length_a   1.000
_cell.length_b   1.000
_cell.length_c   1.000
_cell.angle_alpha   90.00
_cell.angle_beta   90.00
_cell.angle_gamma   90.00
#
_symmetry.space_group_name_H-M   'P 1'
#
loop_
_entity.id
_entity.type
_entity.pdbx_description
1 polymer ?
#
loop_
_entity_poly.entity_id
_entity_poly.type
_entity_poly.pdbx_seq_one_letter_code
_entity_poly.pdbx_strand_id
1 'polypeptide(L)'
;KDTNGDHVADVRKTLFDGFTPAHPQMQIGNPRWGLDNWIYLNYGPGKITSSRNPDNTVTIPRRDFRFLPETMKFEADSGMGQFGNTVDRWGHRFYCTNRNPIMTTLMRPAVMTRNPYSVISRGHYDVGKSGGETRVYPRVEMKSNYLSHAGTHTSACGVTAYLGDLLGPEYVNSVFVCEPIGHLVTRSIVAPDGLTL
;
A
#
# COMPACT_ATOMS: atom_id res chain seq x y z
N LYS A 1 2.23 -9.00 -21.60
CA LYS A 1 1.01 -8.71 -22.36
C LYS A 1 0.62 -9.96 -23.12
N ASP A 2 -0.59 -10.36 -23.05
CA ASP A 2 -1.22 -11.34 -23.92
C ASP A 2 -1.64 -10.61 -25.21
N THR A 3 -1.19 -11.07 -26.38
CA THR A 3 -1.47 -10.45 -27.68
C THR A 3 -2.38 -11.28 -28.56
N ASN A 4 -2.63 -12.53 -28.21
CA ASN A 4 -3.41 -13.48 -28.99
C ASN A 4 -4.69 -13.96 -28.25
N GLY A 5 -4.86 -13.66 -26.95
CA GLY A 5 -6.03 -13.97 -26.16
C GLY A 5 -6.06 -15.39 -25.57
N ASP A 6 -4.90 -16.06 -25.51
CA ASP A 6 -4.80 -17.42 -24.95
C ASP A 6 -4.56 -17.46 -23.44
N HIS A 7 -4.57 -16.29 -22.77
CA HIS A 7 -4.32 -16.08 -21.35
C HIS A 7 -2.85 -16.35 -20.93
N VAL A 8 -1.93 -16.44 -21.88
CA VAL A 8 -0.48 -16.53 -21.65
C VAL A 8 0.20 -15.24 -22.11
N ALA A 9 1.18 -14.76 -21.37
CA ALA A 9 1.89 -13.54 -21.75
C ALA A 9 2.93 -13.79 -22.83
N ASP A 10 2.69 -13.34 -24.06
CA ASP A 10 3.62 -13.39 -25.21
C ASP A 10 4.70 -12.33 -25.11
N VAL A 11 4.37 -11.16 -24.58
CA VAL A 11 5.28 -10.03 -24.49
C VAL A 11 5.57 -9.70 -23.03
N ARG A 12 6.84 -9.76 -22.67
CA ARG A 12 7.37 -9.32 -21.38
C ARG A 12 8.33 -8.17 -21.61
N LYS A 13 8.01 -7.01 -21.01
CA LYS A 13 8.82 -5.80 -21.14
C LYS A 13 9.06 -5.18 -19.76
N THR A 14 10.32 -4.93 -19.44
CA THR A 14 10.68 -4.13 -18.26
C THR A 14 10.27 -2.68 -18.50
N LEU A 15 9.45 -2.12 -17.62
CA LEU A 15 9.04 -0.72 -17.67
C LEU A 15 9.96 0.18 -16.85
N PHE A 16 10.37 -0.31 -15.69
CA PHE A 16 11.26 0.37 -14.77
C PHE A 16 12.30 -0.61 -14.24
N ASP A 17 13.50 -0.12 -13.99
CA ASP A 17 14.61 -0.87 -13.42
C ASP A 17 15.29 -0.07 -12.31
N GLY A 18 16.21 -0.71 -11.57
CA GLY A 18 17.02 -0.07 -10.54
C GLY A 18 16.40 -0.10 -9.14
N PHE A 19 15.34 -0.88 -8.91
CA PHE A 19 14.81 -1.10 -7.56
C PHE A 19 15.82 -1.87 -6.72
N THR A 20 16.01 -1.38 -5.49
CA THR A 20 16.93 -2.02 -4.54
C THR A 20 16.21 -3.10 -3.76
N PRO A 21 16.57 -4.38 -3.93
CA PRO A 21 16.06 -5.44 -3.08
C PRO A 21 16.44 -5.18 -1.63
N ALA A 22 15.47 -5.34 -0.73
CA ALA A 22 15.72 -5.25 0.70
C ALA A 22 15.44 -6.61 1.36
N HIS A 23 14.57 -6.64 2.33
CA HIS A 23 14.06 -7.88 2.91
C HIS A 23 13.11 -8.57 1.91
N PRO A 24 13.01 -9.92 1.88
CA PRO A 24 12.07 -10.62 0.99
C PRO A 24 10.61 -10.15 1.06
N GLN A 25 10.18 -9.63 2.20
CA GLN A 25 8.85 -9.06 2.41
C GLN A 25 8.76 -7.56 2.06
N MET A 26 9.87 -6.91 1.73
CA MET A 26 9.96 -5.47 1.44
C MET A 26 10.52 -5.28 0.03
N GLN A 27 9.73 -5.63 -0.95
CA GLN A 27 10.04 -5.49 -2.37
C GLN A 27 8.92 -4.75 -3.08
N ILE A 28 9.25 -4.18 -4.24
CA ILE A 28 8.24 -3.52 -5.05
C ILE A 28 7.13 -4.48 -5.43
N GLY A 29 5.88 -4.07 -5.19
CA GLY A 29 4.75 -4.93 -5.47
C GLY A 29 3.41 -4.25 -5.28
N ASN A 30 2.34 -5.04 -5.32
CA ASN A 30 0.96 -4.61 -5.11
C ASN A 30 0.53 -3.43 -6.00
N PRO A 31 0.65 -3.52 -7.34
CA PRO A 31 0.25 -2.45 -8.22
C PRO A 31 -1.25 -2.17 -8.08
N ARG A 32 -1.60 -0.90 -7.91
CA ARG A 32 -2.99 -0.45 -7.83
C ARG A 32 -3.22 0.81 -8.64
N TRP A 33 -4.24 0.80 -9.46
CA TRP A 33 -4.67 1.98 -10.21
C TRP A 33 -5.41 2.94 -9.28
N GLY A 34 -4.95 4.19 -9.24
CA GLY A 34 -5.62 5.28 -8.54
C GLY A 34 -6.67 5.97 -9.42
N LEU A 35 -7.55 6.75 -8.80
CA LEU A 35 -8.55 7.55 -9.53
C LEU A 35 -7.92 8.72 -10.30
N ASP A 36 -6.68 9.04 -10.03
CA ASP A 36 -5.87 10.08 -10.67
C ASP A 36 -5.06 9.57 -11.87
N ASN A 37 -5.36 8.36 -12.37
CA ASN A 37 -4.67 7.66 -13.44
C ASN A 37 -3.21 7.26 -13.15
N TRP A 38 -2.75 7.39 -11.92
CA TRP A 38 -1.47 6.85 -11.50
C TRP A 38 -1.60 5.40 -11.06
N ILE A 39 -0.56 4.62 -11.32
CA ILE A 39 -0.39 3.30 -10.72
C ILE A 39 0.53 3.43 -9.52
N TYR A 40 0.06 2.97 -8.37
CA TYR A 40 0.76 2.98 -7.10
C TYR A 40 1.30 1.59 -6.79
N LEU A 41 2.53 1.52 -6.30
CA LEU A 41 3.19 0.28 -5.88
C LEU A 41 3.81 0.49 -4.49
N ASN A 42 3.76 -0.56 -3.70
CA ASN A 42 4.39 -0.55 -2.40
C ASN A 42 5.91 -0.72 -2.54
N TYR A 43 6.67 -0.03 -1.71
CA TYR A 43 8.09 -0.17 -1.45
C TYR A 43 9.00 -0.20 -2.68
N GLY A 44 9.19 0.93 -3.28
CA GLY A 44 10.01 1.07 -4.50
C GLY A 44 11.30 1.89 -4.35
N PRO A 45 12.16 1.67 -3.31
CA PRO A 45 13.42 2.40 -3.20
C PRO A 45 14.43 1.98 -4.27
N GLY A 46 15.31 2.89 -4.63
CA GLY A 46 16.39 2.62 -5.58
C GLY A 46 16.79 3.83 -6.42
N LYS A 47 17.68 3.58 -7.36
CA LYS A 47 17.99 4.50 -8.45
C LYS A 47 17.23 4.05 -9.69
N ILE A 48 16.04 4.58 -9.85
CA ILE A 48 15.07 4.06 -10.81
C ILE A 48 15.24 4.74 -12.16
N THR A 49 15.21 3.95 -13.20
CA THR A 49 15.15 4.40 -14.61
C THR A 49 13.90 3.86 -15.28
N SER A 50 13.35 4.64 -16.21
CA SER A 50 12.25 4.20 -17.06
C SER A 50 12.80 3.68 -18.40
N SER A 51 12.24 2.60 -18.91
CA SER A 51 12.58 2.07 -20.23
C SER A 51 12.28 3.05 -21.39
N ARG A 52 11.44 4.06 -21.14
CA ARG A 52 11.11 5.12 -22.12
C ARG A 52 12.13 6.26 -22.09
N ASN A 53 12.78 6.48 -20.95
CA ASN A 53 13.81 7.51 -20.78
C ASN A 53 14.95 6.97 -19.89
N PRO A 54 15.84 6.15 -20.44
CA PRO A 54 16.89 5.48 -19.68
C PRO A 54 17.96 6.43 -19.12
N ASP A 55 18.09 7.62 -19.70
CA ASP A 55 19.06 8.63 -19.27
C ASP A 55 18.61 9.39 -18.03
N ASN A 56 17.31 9.33 -17.70
CA ASN A 56 16.75 9.98 -16.52
C ASN A 56 16.66 9.02 -15.35
N THR A 57 17.57 9.17 -14.39
CA THR A 57 17.57 8.39 -13.16
C THR A 57 17.01 9.21 -12.00
N VAL A 58 16.03 8.66 -11.31
CA VAL A 58 15.44 9.26 -10.11
C VAL A 58 15.76 8.41 -8.89
N THR A 59 16.39 9.01 -7.88
CA THR A 59 16.62 8.32 -6.61
C THR A 59 15.37 8.37 -5.75
N ILE A 60 14.80 7.20 -5.46
CA ILE A 60 13.68 7.03 -4.56
C ILE A 60 14.20 6.48 -3.23
N PRO A 61 13.97 7.16 -2.09
CA PRO A 61 14.35 6.65 -0.78
C PRO A 61 13.44 5.48 -0.37
N ARG A 62 13.53 5.02 0.86
CA ARG A 62 12.66 3.96 1.41
C ARG A 62 11.21 4.43 1.49
N ARG A 63 10.53 4.46 0.34
CA ARG A 63 9.15 4.91 0.15
C ARG A 63 8.46 4.08 -0.92
N ASP A 64 7.18 4.28 -1.05
CA ASP A 64 6.38 3.73 -2.14
C ASP A 64 6.70 4.44 -3.46
N PHE A 65 6.34 3.78 -4.54
CA PHE A 65 6.56 4.20 -5.91
C PHE A 65 5.24 4.41 -6.62
N ARG A 66 5.16 5.39 -7.50
CA ARG A 66 4.03 5.55 -8.40
C ARG A 66 4.48 6.03 -9.78
N PHE A 67 3.71 5.69 -10.79
CA PHE A 67 3.95 6.14 -12.15
C PHE A 67 2.66 6.39 -12.92
N LEU A 68 2.75 7.27 -13.91
CA LEU A 68 1.68 7.55 -14.86
C LEU A 68 1.92 6.74 -16.15
N PRO A 69 1.08 5.74 -16.49
CA PRO A 69 1.33 4.83 -17.60
C PRO A 69 1.45 5.51 -18.97
N GLU A 70 0.67 6.57 -19.19
CA GLU A 70 0.63 7.30 -20.45
C GLU A 70 1.98 7.92 -20.82
N THR A 71 2.62 8.57 -19.86
CA THR A 71 3.88 9.31 -20.07
C THR A 71 5.10 8.59 -19.53
N MET A 72 4.92 7.55 -18.72
CA MET A 72 5.97 6.90 -17.92
C MET A 72 6.65 7.84 -16.92
N LYS A 73 6.02 8.97 -16.60
CA LYS A 73 6.46 9.80 -15.47
C LYS A 73 6.32 9.01 -14.18
N PHE A 74 7.31 9.08 -13.33
CA PHE A 74 7.34 8.35 -12.06
C PHE A 74 7.95 9.18 -10.94
N GLU A 75 7.58 8.86 -9.70
CA GLU A 75 8.08 9.55 -8.51
C GLU A 75 7.86 8.72 -7.25
N ALA A 76 8.47 9.14 -6.14
CA ALA A 76 8.20 8.59 -4.82
C ALA A 76 6.80 8.99 -4.35
N ASP A 77 6.11 8.06 -3.67
CA ASP A 77 4.94 8.37 -2.84
C ASP A 77 5.32 8.33 -1.35
N SER A 78 4.48 8.90 -0.48
CA SER A 78 4.80 9.00 0.95
C SER A 78 4.63 7.71 1.74
N GLY A 79 4.01 6.71 1.16
CA GLY A 79 3.80 5.41 1.77
C GLY A 79 5.07 4.60 1.99
N MET A 80 4.93 3.55 2.76
CA MET A 80 5.90 2.46 2.92
C MET A 80 5.13 1.16 3.15
N GLY A 81 4.28 0.83 2.17
CA GLY A 81 3.43 -0.35 2.22
C GLY A 81 4.20 -1.65 2.05
N GLN A 82 3.62 -2.75 2.52
CA GLN A 82 4.22 -4.07 2.49
C GLN A 82 3.31 -5.11 1.80
N PHE A 83 2.09 -5.31 2.30
CA PHE A 83 1.24 -6.43 1.91
C PHE A 83 -0.18 -6.05 1.52
N GLY A 84 -0.35 -5.13 0.66
CA GLY A 84 -1.65 -4.74 0.14
C GLY A 84 -1.69 -3.27 -0.21
N ASN A 85 -2.51 -2.96 -1.17
CA ASN A 85 -2.64 -1.63 -1.72
C ASN A 85 -4.03 -1.52 -2.36
N THR A 86 -4.84 -0.58 -1.90
CA THR A 86 -6.20 -0.38 -2.39
C THR A 86 -6.54 1.10 -2.41
N VAL A 87 -7.58 1.45 -3.15
CA VAL A 87 -8.08 2.83 -3.24
C VAL A 87 -9.58 2.77 -3.02
N ASP A 88 -10.11 3.67 -2.20
CA ASP A 88 -11.55 3.81 -2.02
C ASP A 88 -12.22 4.64 -3.13
N ARG A 89 -13.54 4.82 -3.03
CA ARG A 89 -14.33 5.59 -4.00
C ARG A 89 -14.01 7.10 -4.04
N TRP A 90 -13.29 7.60 -3.04
CA TRP A 90 -12.89 9.00 -2.92
C TRP A 90 -11.45 9.23 -3.36
N GLY A 91 -10.70 8.16 -3.65
CA GLY A 91 -9.30 8.22 -4.03
C GLY A 91 -8.33 8.13 -2.84
N HIS A 92 -8.81 7.86 -1.63
CA HIS A 92 -7.92 7.58 -0.51
C HIS A 92 -7.21 6.25 -0.74
N ARG A 93 -5.90 6.27 -0.66
CA ARG A 93 -5.08 5.09 -0.81
C ARG A 93 -4.84 4.45 0.56
N PHE A 94 -5.17 3.16 0.70
CA PHE A 94 -4.84 2.37 1.87
C PHE A 94 -3.82 1.28 1.53
N TYR A 95 -2.93 1.03 2.46
CA TYR A 95 -1.94 -0.04 2.41
C TYR A 95 -1.67 -0.54 3.83
N CYS A 96 -0.98 -1.66 3.96
CA CYS A 96 -0.69 -2.24 5.27
C CYS A 96 0.76 -2.69 5.39
N THR A 97 1.19 -2.89 6.63
CA THR A 97 2.37 -3.63 7.02
C THR A 97 1.95 -4.74 7.97
N ASN A 98 2.86 -5.62 8.37
CA ASN A 98 2.56 -6.73 9.28
C ASN A 98 1.73 -6.34 10.51
N ARG A 99 2.00 -5.19 11.11
CA ARG A 99 1.40 -4.77 12.37
C ARG A 99 0.57 -3.48 12.27
N ASN A 100 0.56 -2.86 11.12
CA ASN A 100 -0.22 -1.66 10.83
C ASN A 100 -1.26 -2.03 9.78
N PRO A 101 -2.46 -2.43 10.21
CA PRO A 101 -3.46 -3.04 9.33
C PRO A 101 -4.02 -2.07 8.28
N ILE A 102 -4.15 -0.80 8.64
CA ILE A 102 -4.64 0.22 7.71
C ILE A 102 -3.79 1.47 7.87
N MET A 103 -3.09 1.82 6.81
CA MET A 103 -2.31 3.05 6.69
C MET A 103 -2.78 3.83 5.47
N THR A 104 -2.60 5.14 5.50
CA THR A 104 -2.94 6.02 4.37
C THR A 104 -1.90 7.10 4.17
N THR A 105 -1.90 7.71 2.98
CA THR A 105 -1.05 8.85 2.63
C THR A 105 -1.86 10.13 2.70
N LEU A 106 -1.43 11.08 3.52
CA LEU A 106 -2.03 12.41 3.61
C LEU A 106 -1.37 13.41 2.67
N MET A 107 -0.04 13.41 2.64
CA MET A 107 0.74 14.35 1.82
C MET A 107 1.80 13.62 1.00
N ARG A 108 1.93 14.01 -0.25
CA ARG A 108 3.00 13.54 -1.12
C ARG A 108 4.33 14.24 -0.82
N PRO A 109 5.49 13.61 -1.10
CA PRO A 109 6.80 14.21 -0.86
C PRO A 109 6.95 15.60 -1.48
N ALA A 110 6.48 15.79 -2.71
CA ALA A 110 6.55 17.07 -3.40
C ALA A 110 5.76 18.20 -2.71
N VAL A 111 4.71 17.87 -1.95
CA VAL A 111 3.96 18.84 -1.13
C VAL A 111 4.70 19.13 0.16
N MET A 112 5.24 18.10 0.80
CA MET A 112 5.98 18.22 2.07
C MET A 112 7.22 19.10 1.95
N THR A 113 7.89 19.07 0.80
CA THR A 113 9.13 19.84 0.54
C THR A 113 8.88 21.21 -0.08
N ARG A 114 7.63 21.58 -0.34
CA ARG A 114 7.30 22.86 -0.99
C ARG A 114 7.73 24.09 -0.18
N ASN A 115 7.59 24.01 1.15
CA ASN A 115 8.04 25.06 2.03
C ASN A 115 9.35 24.63 2.72
N PRO A 116 10.52 25.24 2.38
CA PRO A 116 11.80 24.84 2.96
C PRO A 116 11.94 25.22 4.45
N TYR A 117 11.06 26.07 4.96
CA TYR A 117 11.03 26.47 6.36
C TYR A 117 10.11 25.62 7.23
N SER A 118 9.35 24.71 6.62
CA SER A 118 8.45 23.81 7.34
C SER A 118 8.97 22.38 7.30
N VAL A 119 9.26 21.82 8.45
CA VAL A 119 9.69 20.43 8.55
C VAL A 119 8.47 19.55 8.75
N ILE A 120 8.01 18.91 7.67
CA ILE A 120 6.99 17.87 7.72
C ILE A 120 7.71 16.54 7.65
N SER A 121 7.84 15.87 8.79
CA SER A 121 8.61 14.64 8.90
C SER A 121 7.91 13.43 8.30
N ARG A 122 6.58 13.45 8.18
CA ARG A 122 5.78 12.27 7.83
C ARG A 122 4.58 12.65 6.98
N GLY A 123 4.45 12.03 5.81
CA GLY A 123 3.32 12.23 4.89
C GLY A 123 2.29 11.09 4.89
N HIS A 124 2.45 10.11 5.78
CA HIS A 124 1.56 8.96 5.95
C HIS A 124 1.32 8.69 7.44
N TYR A 125 0.24 7.99 7.77
CA TYR A 125 -0.11 7.65 9.15
C TYR A 125 -1.01 6.41 9.19
N ASP A 126 -1.22 5.91 10.40
CA ASP A 126 -2.13 4.80 10.67
C ASP A 126 -3.57 5.32 10.73
N VAL A 127 -4.48 4.61 10.10
CA VAL A 127 -5.92 4.83 10.23
C VAL A 127 -6.40 4.03 11.43
N GLY A 128 -6.55 4.71 12.56
CA GLY A 128 -6.89 4.09 13.82
C GLY A 128 -5.68 3.46 14.53
N LYS A 129 -5.92 2.35 15.23
CA LYS A 129 -4.90 1.68 16.06
C LYS A 129 -3.88 0.93 15.23
N SER A 130 -2.64 0.90 15.71
CA SER A 130 -1.53 0.21 15.08
C SER A 130 -0.65 -0.54 16.10
N GLY A 131 0.18 -1.44 15.62
CA GLY A 131 1.13 -2.18 16.45
C GLY A 131 0.47 -2.96 17.57
N GLY A 132 0.92 -2.77 18.79
CA GLY A 132 0.43 -3.46 19.99
C GLY A 132 -0.99 -3.08 20.42
N GLU A 133 -1.57 -2.02 19.86
CA GLU A 133 -2.92 -1.58 20.17
C GLU A 133 -4.01 -2.21 19.29
N THR A 134 -3.60 -2.91 18.22
CA THR A 134 -4.52 -3.56 17.27
C THR A 134 -5.03 -4.89 17.79
N ARG A 135 -5.89 -4.87 18.77
CA ARG A 135 -6.45 -6.08 19.37
C ARG A 135 -7.21 -6.92 18.34
N VAL A 136 -6.88 -8.21 18.31
CA VAL A 136 -7.62 -9.25 17.57
C VAL A 136 -7.88 -10.44 18.50
N TYR A 137 -8.93 -11.21 18.18
CA TYR A 137 -9.33 -12.39 18.94
C TYR A 137 -9.21 -13.61 18.01
N PRO A 138 -8.05 -14.30 18.02
CA PRO A 138 -7.81 -15.45 17.16
C PRO A 138 -8.87 -16.54 17.31
N ARG A 139 -9.26 -17.14 16.20
CA ARG A 139 -10.20 -18.28 16.20
C ARG A 139 -9.53 -19.61 16.49
N VAL A 140 -8.21 -19.61 16.54
CA VAL A 140 -7.39 -20.78 16.76
C VAL A 140 -6.43 -20.53 17.91
N GLU A 141 -6.00 -21.58 18.58
CA GLU A 141 -4.94 -21.49 19.56
C GLU A 141 -3.63 -21.09 18.88
N MET A 142 -3.00 -20.03 19.39
CA MET A 142 -1.75 -19.52 18.84
C MET A 142 -0.59 -20.43 19.23
N LYS A 143 0.22 -20.84 18.26
CA LYS A 143 1.46 -21.58 18.51
C LYS A 143 2.49 -20.72 19.23
N SER A 144 3.34 -21.35 20.04
CA SER A 144 4.31 -20.68 20.91
C SER A 144 5.24 -19.68 20.20
N ASN A 145 5.64 -19.96 18.98
CA ASN A 145 6.52 -19.07 18.20
C ASN A 145 5.84 -17.75 17.74
N TYR A 146 4.53 -17.63 17.87
CA TYR A 146 3.79 -16.43 17.55
C TYR A 146 3.25 -15.67 18.77
N LEU A 147 3.51 -16.18 19.98
CA LEU A 147 2.96 -15.62 21.21
C LEU A 147 3.43 -14.20 21.54
N SER A 148 4.58 -13.76 21.03
CA SER A 148 5.08 -12.39 21.23
C SER A 148 4.13 -11.31 20.71
N HIS A 149 3.27 -11.66 19.76
CA HIS A 149 2.27 -10.76 19.17
C HIS A 149 0.83 -11.28 19.37
N ALA A 150 0.63 -12.30 20.21
CA ALA A 150 -0.68 -12.90 20.43
C ALA A 150 -1.73 -11.85 20.83
N GLY A 151 -2.89 -11.92 20.18
CA GLY A 151 -3.99 -10.99 20.42
C GLY A 151 -3.85 -9.61 19.74
N THR A 152 -2.86 -9.43 18.87
CA THR A 152 -2.73 -8.23 18.02
C THR A 152 -2.48 -8.62 16.57
N HIS A 153 -2.63 -7.69 15.64
CA HIS A 153 -2.21 -7.92 14.26
C HIS A 153 -0.73 -8.25 14.19
N THR A 154 -0.40 -9.34 13.50
CA THR A 154 0.95 -9.91 13.38
C THR A 154 1.39 -10.04 11.93
N SER A 155 0.44 -10.31 11.05
CA SER A 155 0.65 -10.58 9.62
C SER A 155 -0.41 -9.90 8.76
N ALA A 156 -0.81 -8.68 9.14
CA ALA A 156 -1.82 -7.94 8.41
C ALA A 156 -1.45 -7.86 6.92
N CYS A 157 -2.38 -8.27 6.05
CA CYS A 157 -2.17 -8.31 4.61
C CYS A 157 -3.47 -8.18 3.83
N GLY A 158 -3.37 -7.94 2.52
CA GLY A 158 -4.51 -7.90 1.63
C GLY A 158 -5.53 -6.81 1.95
N VAL A 159 -5.08 -5.66 2.47
CA VAL A 159 -5.99 -4.54 2.76
C VAL A 159 -6.82 -4.19 1.52
N THR A 160 -8.13 -4.16 1.70
CA THR A 160 -9.09 -3.96 0.60
C THR A 160 -10.23 -3.05 1.01
N ALA A 161 -10.33 -1.89 0.37
CA ALA A 161 -11.51 -1.03 0.47
C ALA A 161 -12.67 -1.68 -0.28
N TYR A 162 -13.81 -1.81 0.36
CA TYR A 162 -14.99 -2.41 -0.26
C TYR A 162 -15.68 -1.39 -1.18
N LEU A 163 -15.74 -1.71 -2.45
CA LEU A 163 -16.36 -0.88 -3.49
C LEU A 163 -17.61 -1.53 -4.11
N GLY A 164 -17.95 -2.75 -3.68
CA GLY A 164 -19.11 -3.47 -4.16
C GLY A 164 -20.41 -3.06 -3.46
N ASP A 165 -21.49 -3.72 -3.86
CA ASP A 165 -22.86 -3.53 -3.34
C ASP A 165 -23.51 -4.83 -2.83
N LEU A 166 -22.90 -5.99 -3.12
CA LEU A 166 -23.43 -7.31 -2.77
C LEU A 166 -23.58 -7.56 -1.26
N LEU A 167 -22.69 -6.98 -0.44
CA LEU A 167 -22.74 -7.21 1.00
C LEU A 167 -23.76 -6.34 1.74
N GLY A 168 -24.37 -5.37 1.03
CA GLY A 168 -25.37 -4.48 1.61
C GLY A 168 -24.82 -3.11 2.08
N PRO A 169 -25.70 -2.16 2.42
CA PRO A 169 -25.34 -0.78 2.71
C PRO A 169 -24.49 -0.62 3.98
N GLU A 170 -24.59 -1.53 4.92
CA GLU A 170 -23.81 -1.52 6.17
C GLU A 170 -22.30 -1.78 5.95
N TYR A 171 -21.94 -2.22 4.72
CA TYR A 171 -20.53 -2.42 4.35
C TYR A 171 -19.93 -1.25 3.58
N VAL A 172 -20.69 -0.21 3.33
CA VAL A 172 -20.17 1.04 2.74
C VAL A 172 -19.08 1.61 3.63
N ASN A 173 -17.98 2.09 3.00
CA ASN A 173 -16.77 2.58 3.66
C ASN A 173 -16.03 1.54 4.53
N SER A 174 -16.30 0.26 4.31
CA SER A 174 -15.54 -0.81 4.97
C SER A 174 -14.19 -1.02 4.32
N VAL A 175 -13.19 -1.26 5.17
CA VAL A 175 -11.87 -1.73 4.78
C VAL A 175 -11.63 -3.07 5.46
N PHE A 176 -11.33 -4.08 4.66
CA PHE A 176 -11.04 -5.43 5.13
C PHE A 176 -9.55 -5.69 5.15
N VAL A 177 -9.07 -6.41 6.16
CA VAL A 177 -7.67 -6.80 6.30
C VAL A 177 -7.60 -8.24 6.77
N CYS A 178 -6.80 -9.04 6.09
CA CYS A 178 -6.53 -10.42 6.52
C CYS A 178 -5.50 -10.43 7.64
N GLU A 179 -5.71 -11.31 8.62
CA GLU A 179 -4.76 -11.66 9.68
C GLU A 179 -4.57 -13.19 9.70
N PRO A 180 -3.64 -13.71 8.88
CA PRO A 180 -3.46 -15.15 8.69
C PRO A 180 -3.09 -15.91 9.96
N ILE A 181 -2.30 -15.32 10.85
CA ILE A 181 -1.86 -15.98 12.09
C ILE A 181 -3.04 -16.25 13.02
N GLY A 182 -3.99 -15.31 13.08
CA GLY A 182 -5.20 -15.44 13.86
C GLY A 182 -6.35 -16.16 13.14
N HIS A 183 -6.17 -16.53 11.87
CA HIS A 183 -7.22 -17.04 10.97
C HIS A 183 -8.44 -16.11 10.91
N LEU A 184 -8.18 -14.81 10.70
CA LEU A 184 -9.19 -13.77 10.73
C LEU A 184 -9.18 -12.93 9.45
N VAL A 185 -10.34 -12.37 9.14
CA VAL A 185 -10.49 -11.17 8.32
C VAL A 185 -11.13 -10.12 9.21
N THR A 186 -10.44 -9.02 9.42
CA THR A 186 -10.97 -7.89 10.21
C THR A 186 -11.66 -6.90 9.28
N ARG A 187 -12.68 -6.22 9.80
CA ARG A 187 -13.41 -5.17 9.13
C ARG A 187 -13.33 -3.90 9.96
N SER A 188 -12.97 -2.80 9.32
CA SER A 188 -13.03 -1.45 9.89
C SER A 188 -13.95 -0.59 9.04
N ILE A 189 -14.71 0.29 9.67
CA ILE A 189 -15.47 1.34 8.99
C ILE A 189 -14.61 2.60 9.06
N VAL A 190 -14.26 3.14 7.89
CA VAL A 190 -13.45 4.34 7.79
C VAL A 190 -14.36 5.55 7.67
N ALA A 191 -14.10 6.56 8.48
CA ALA A 191 -14.85 7.81 8.50
C ALA A 191 -13.89 9.00 8.60
N PRO A 192 -14.23 10.16 8.03
CA PRO A 192 -13.41 11.36 8.16
C PRO A 192 -13.23 11.78 9.62
N ASP A 193 -11.99 12.15 9.97
CA ASP A 193 -11.61 12.72 11.26
C ASP A 193 -10.75 13.97 11.03
N GLY A 194 -11.38 15.14 10.91
CA GLY A 194 -10.73 16.38 10.54
C GLY A 194 -10.11 16.32 9.14
N LEU A 195 -8.76 16.41 9.05
CA LEU A 195 -8.00 16.25 7.83
C LEU A 195 -7.55 14.81 7.54
N THR A 196 -7.93 13.87 8.40
CA THR A 196 -7.54 12.46 8.37
C THR A 196 -8.75 11.52 8.23
N LEU A 197 -8.52 10.23 8.36
CA LEU A 197 -9.55 9.18 8.35
C LEU A 197 -9.49 8.40 9.65
#